data_a2fb8412dd17383394b4d6a4e5adc4c9
#
_entry.id   a2fb8412dd17383394b4d6a4e5adc4c9
#
_cell.length_a   1.000
_cell.length_b   1.000
_cell.length_c   1.000
_cell.angle_alpha   90.00
_cell.angle_beta   90.00
_cell.angle_gamma   90.00
#
_symmetry.space_group_name_H-M   'P 1'
#
loop_
_entity.id
_entity.type
_entity.pdbx_description
1 polymer ?
#
loop_
_entity_poly.entity_id
_entity_poly.type
_entity_poly.pdbx_seq_one_letter_code
_entity_poly.pdbx_strand_id
1 'polypeptide(L)'
;MSKQVLEQLKYPIGQFKCPEIITSDHLKSWIDVLEQFPSKLRDLVKHLDDKQLDTAYRPEGWTVRQVVHHVSDSHHHSYIRFKLALTEDKPIIKYY
;
A
#
# COMPACT_ATOMS: atom_id res chain seq x y z
N MET A 1 1.69 23.04 -11.85
CA MET A 1 1.91 21.63 -12.24
C MET A 1 0.75 21.16 -13.08
N SER A 2 1.00 20.49 -14.18
CA SER A 2 -0.07 20.00 -15.05
C SER A 2 -0.82 18.82 -14.40
N LYS A 3 -2.07 18.61 -14.83
CA LYS A 3 -2.86 17.45 -14.39
C LYS A 3 -2.15 16.12 -14.68
N GLN A 4 -1.50 16.02 -15.84
CA GLN A 4 -0.79 14.82 -16.27
C GLN A 4 0.40 14.50 -15.36
N VAL A 5 1.19 15.50 -15.00
CA VAL A 5 2.32 15.33 -14.08
C VAL A 5 1.82 14.96 -12.70
N LEU A 6 0.74 15.60 -12.23
CA LEU A 6 0.14 15.29 -10.92
C LEU A 6 -0.36 13.85 -10.87
N GLU A 7 -1.04 13.36 -11.93
CA GLU A 7 -1.49 11.97 -12.00
C GLU A 7 -0.31 10.99 -11.95
N GLN A 8 0.79 11.29 -12.63
CA GLN A 8 2.00 10.46 -12.57
C GLN A 8 2.60 10.39 -11.18
N LEU A 9 2.53 11.48 -10.41
CA LEU A 9 3.00 11.50 -9.02
C LEU A 9 2.07 10.74 -8.08
N LYS A 10 0.76 10.76 -8.33
CA LYS A 10 -0.22 9.99 -7.55
C LYS A 10 -0.13 8.49 -7.81
N TYR A 11 0.10 8.11 -9.06
CA TYR A 11 0.10 6.72 -9.50
C TYR A 11 1.38 6.43 -10.30
N PRO A 12 2.55 6.44 -9.66
CA PRO A 12 3.83 6.32 -10.38
C PRO A 12 4.00 5.01 -11.12
N ILE A 13 3.34 3.96 -10.70
CA ILE A 13 3.36 2.65 -11.37
C ILE A 13 2.00 2.30 -12.00
N GLY A 14 1.11 3.30 -12.11
CA GLY A 14 -0.24 3.11 -12.63
C GLY A 14 -1.21 2.60 -11.57
N GLN A 15 -2.45 2.42 -11.98
CA GLN A 15 -3.50 1.90 -11.10
C GLN A 15 -3.56 0.37 -11.19
N PHE A 16 -3.95 -0.27 -10.09
CA PHE A 16 -4.12 -1.71 -10.06
C PHE A 16 -5.25 -2.15 -10.99
N LYS A 17 -4.97 -3.18 -11.78
CA LYS A 17 -5.96 -3.84 -12.64
C LYS A 17 -6.11 -5.28 -12.18
N CYS A 18 -7.28 -5.62 -11.64
CA CYS A 18 -7.54 -6.98 -11.22
C CYS A 18 -7.65 -7.91 -12.43
N PRO A 19 -6.94 -9.05 -12.47
CA PRO A 19 -7.13 -10.04 -13.51
C PRO A 19 -8.57 -10.56 -13.54
N GLU A 20 -9.10 -10.90 -14.72
CA GLU A 20 -10.44 -11.49 -14.83
C GLU A 20 -10.49 -12.84 -14.10
N ILE A 21 -9.43 -13.62 -14.21
CA ILE A 21 -9.30 -14.91 -13.51
C ILE A 21 -8.09 -14.83 -12.59
N ILE A 22 -8.33 -14.99 -11.29
CA ILE A 22 -7.28 -15.02 -10.28
C ILE A 22 -6.76 -16.44 -10.17
N THR A 23 -5.49 -16.65 -10.52
CA THR A 23 -4.84 -17.97 -10.48
C THR A 23 -4.08 -18.16 -9.17
N SER A 24 -3.66 -19.39 -8.90
CA SER A 24 -2.78 -19.68 -7.75
C SER A 24 -1.44 -18.96 -7.86
N ASP A 25 -0.93 -18.74 -9.07
CA ASP A 25 0.30 -17.98 -9.28
C ASP A 25 0.13 -16.51 -8.91
N HIS A 26 -1.01 -15.92 -9.22
CA HIS A 26 -1.35 -14.57 -8.76
C HIS A 26 -1.32 -14.50 -7.23
N LEU A 27 -1.99 -15.43 -6.55
CA LEU A 27 -2.06 -15.45 -5.09
C LEU A 27 -0.69 -15.60 -4.45
N LYS A 28 0.14 -16.49 -4.95
CA LYS A 28 1.53 -16.67 -4.45
C LYS A 28 2.35 -15.42 -4.63
N SER A 29 2.26 -14.78 -5.80
CA SER A 29 2.98 -13.54 -6.08
C SER A 29 2.56 -12.41 -5.14
N TRP A 30 1.26 -12.24 -4.92
CA TRP A 30 0.75 -11.18 -4.03
C TRP A 30 1.10 -11.43 -2.56
N ILE A 31 1.02 -12.67 -2.11
CA ILE A 31 1.43 -13.04 -0.74
C ILE A 31 2.91 -12.77 -0.55
N ASP A 32 3.74 -13.11 -1.54
CA ASP A 32 5.18 -12.87 -1.49
C ASP A 32 5.51 -11.37 -1.40
N VAL A 33 4.79 -10.54 -2.17
CA VAL A 33 4.92 -9.08 -2.07
C VAL A 33 4.59 -8.58 -0.67
N LEU A 34 3.50 -9.07 -0.08
CA LEU A 34 3.10 -8.69 1.29
C LEU A 34 4.14 -9.13 2.32
N GLU A 35 4.68 -10.32 2.17
CA GLU A 35 5.69 -10.87 3.08
C GLU A 35 6.98 -10.04 3.07
N GLN A 36 7.44 -9.65 1.88
CA GLN A 36 8.70 -8.93 1.71
C GLN A 36 8.58 -7.43 1.93
N PHE A 37 7.37 -6.88 1.87
CA PHE A 37 7.15 -5.44 1.87
C PHE A 37 7.70 -4.72 3.11
N PRO A 38 7.47 -5.19 4.35
CA PRO A 38 8.00 -4.49 5.53
C PRO A 38 9.51 -4.30 5.50
N SER A 39 10.25 -5.33 5.09
CA SER A 39 11.71 -5.28 4.98
C SER A 39 12.16 -4.30 3.90
N LYS A 40 11.51 -4.34 2.74
CA LYS A 40 11.80 -3.42 1.64
C LYS A 40 11.51 -1.97 2.00
N LEU A 41 10.37 -1.72 2.64
CA LEU A 41 10.01 -0.37 3.09
C LEU A 41 11.02 0.14 4.10
N ARG A 42 11.39 -0.68 5.08
CA ARG A 42 12.40 -0.34 6.08
C ARG A 42 13.71 0.07 5.43
N ASP A 43 14.19 -0.71 4.47
CA ASP A 43 15.43 -0.42 3.76
C ASP A 43 15.38 0.89 2.99
N LEU A 44 14.22 1.23 2.43
CA LEU A 44 14.04 2.48 1.69
C LEU A 44 14.07 3.71 2.59
N VAL A 45 13.54 3.62 3.81
CA VAL A 45 13.34 4.81 4.67
C VAL A 45 14.35 4.94 5.81
N LYS A 46 15.07 3.89 6.15
CA LYS A 46 15.97 3.87 7.32
C LYS A 46 17.09 4.92 7.28
N HIS A 47 17.45 5.40 6.09
CA HIS A 47 18.50 6.40 5.91
C HIS A 47 17.97 7.83 5.79
N LEU A 48 16.66 8.01 5.83
CA LEU A 48 16.05 9.32 5.68
C LEU A 48 16.12 10.08 7.01
N ASP A 49 16.50 11.36 6.95
CA ASP A 49 16.44 12.26 8.11
C ASP A 49 15.02 12.81 8.28
N ASP A 50 14.80 13.56 9.37
CA ASP A 50 13.48 14.13 9.66
C ASP A 50 13.00 15.07 8.57
N LYS A 51 13.88 15.86 7.99
CA LYS A 51 13.52 16.76 6.90
C LYS A 51 13.02 15.99 5.67
N GLN A 52 13.71 14.92 5.32
CA GLN A 52 13.32 14.05 4.20
C GLN A 52 12.00 13.32 4.51
N LEU A 53 11.85 12.78 5.71
CA LEU A 53 10.61 12.12 6.14
C LEU A 53 9.41 13.07 6.15
N ASP A 54 9.62 14.35 6.44
CA ASP A 54 8.56 15.35 6.48
C ASP A 54 8.34 16.07 5.15
N THR A 55 8.93 15.54 4.07
CA THR A 55 8.72 16.03 2.71
C THR A 55 7.52 15.36 2.07
N ALA A 56 6.62 16.15 1.48
CA ALA A 56 5.48 15.62 0.74
C ALA A 56 5.92 14.97 -0.56
N TYR A 57 5.29 13.86 -0.93
CA TYR A 57 5.63 13.16 -2.17
C TYR A 57 5.03 13.82 -3.42
N ARG A 58 4.09 14.73 -3.23
CA ARG A 58 3.49 15.56 -4.29
C ARG A 58 2.86 16.81 -3.67
N PRO A 59 2.49 17.84 -4.48
CA PRO A 59 1.73 18.99 -3.97
C PRO A 59 0.43 18.52 -3.28
N GLU A 60 0.17 19.06 -2.07
CA GLU A 60 -0.98 18.71 -1.24
C GLU A 60 -1.05 17.23 -0.85
N GLY A 61 0.03 16.50 -1.08
CA GLY A 61 0.13 15.10 -0.70
C GLY A 61 0.64 14.90 0.73
N TRP A 62 0.58 13.65 1.16
CA TRP A 62 1.14 13.24 2.44
C TRP A 62 2.67 13.32 2.43
N THR A 63 3.23 13.53 3.60
CA THR A 63 4.67 13.36 3.79
C THR A 63 5.05 11.87 3.71
N VAL A 64 6.33 11.61 3.49
CA VAL A 64 6.85 10.23 3.52
C VAL A 64 6.52 9.57 4.87
N ARG A 65 6.67 10.30 5.98
CA ARG A 65 6.33 9.82 7.32
C ARG A 65 4.86 9.38 7.41
N GLN A 66 3.95 10.20 6.91
CA GLN A 66 2.51 9.86 6.90
C GLN A 66 2.22 8.63 6.05
N VAL A 67 2.87 8.48 4.89
CA VAL A 67 2.71 7.30 4.03
C VAL A 67 3.16 6.04 4.76
N VAL A 68 4.29 6.08 5.47
CA VAL A 68 4.78 4.93 6.24
C VAL A 68 3.78 4.52 7.32
N HIS A 69 3.23 5.48 8.06
CA HIS A 69 2.20 5.21 9.06
C HIS A 69 0.92 4.65 8.44
N HIS A 70 0.49 5.22 7.31
CA HIS A 70 -0.69 4.73 6.59
C HIS A 70 -0.52 3.29 6.13
N VAL A 71 0.65 2.92 5.64
CA VAL A 71 0.94 1.54 5.22
C VAL A 71 0.79 0.57 6.39
N SER A 72 1.28 0.95 7.58
CA SER A 72 1.12 0.14 8.78
C SER A 72 -0.36 -0.09 9.11
N ASP A 73 -1.16 0.97 9.11
CA ASP A 73 -2.60 0.87 9.37
C ASP A 73 -3.31 0.04 8.30
N SER A 74 -2.95 0.24 7.04
CA SER A 74 -3.51 -0.53 5.92
C SER A 74 -3.24 -2.03 6.07
N HIS A 75 -2.04 -2.40 6.48
CA HIS A 75 -1.69 -3.81 6.69
C HIS A 75 -2.45 -4.42 7.88
N HIS A 76 -2.68 -3.67 8.95
CA HIS A 76 -3.52 -4.11 10.05
C HIS A 76 -4.95 -4.39 9.60
N HIS A 77 -5.52 -3.51 8.79
CA HIS A 77 -6.87 -3.71 8.23
C HIS A 77 -6.92 -4.91 7.29
N SER A 78 -5.88 -5.11 6.47
CA SER A 78 -5.78 -6.30 5.61
C SER A 78 -5.74 -7.58 6.44
N TYR A 79 -4.98 -7.60 7.51
CA TYR A 79 -4.90 -8.74 8.42
C TYR A 79 -6.29 -9.10 8.98
N ILE A 80 -7.04 -8.11 9.46
CA ILE A 80 -8.40 -8.31 9.98
C ILE A 80 -9.32 -8.85 8.87
N ARG A 81 -9.25 -8.30 7.66
CA ARG A 81 -10.08 -8.73 6.53
C ARG A 81 -9.81 -10.17 6.13
N PHE A 82 -8.54 -10.58 6.09
CA PHE A 82 -8.20 -11.97 5.84
C PHE A 82 -8.77 -12.90 6.89
N LYS A 83 -8.66 -12.53 8.15
CA LYS A 83 -9.23 -13.31 9.25
C LYS A 83 -10.75 -13.47 9.12
N LEU A 84 -11.45 -12.38 8.84
CA LEU A 84 -12.91 -12.40 8.65
C LEU A 84 -13.29 -13.29 7.46
N ALA A 85 -12.58 -13.18 6.34
CA ALA A 85 -12.85 -13.99 5.17
C ALA A 85 -12.64 -15.48 5.41
N LEU A 86 -11.68 -15.85 6.27
CA LEU A 86 -11.36 -17.24 6.58
C LEU A 86 -12.24 -17.84 7.67
N THR A 87 -12.85 -17.03 8.53
CA THR A 87 -13.56 -17.49 9.74
C THR A 87 -15.05 -17.26 9.71
N GLU A 88 -15.55 -16.41 8.82
CA GLU A 88 -16.97 -16.08 8.72
C GLU A 88 -17.51 -16.37 7.33
N ASP A 89 -18.81 -16.71 7.24
CA ASP A 89 -19.51 -16.85 5.97
C ASP A 89 -20.01 -15.49 5.52
N LYS A 90 -19.58 -15.03 4.33
CA LYS A 90 -19.94 -13.74 3.73
C LYS A 90 -19.80 -12.57 4.70
N PRO A 91 -18.61 -12.34 5.26
CA PRO A 91 -18.42 -11.28 6.24
C PRO A 91 -18.67 -9.91 5.64
N ILE A 92 -19.17 -8.98 6.47
CA ILE A 92 -19.30 -7.57 6.10
C ILE A 92 -17.95 -6.89 6.37
N ILE A 93 -17.32 -6.40 5.31
CA ILE A 93 -16.02 -5.74 5.40
C ILE A 93 -16.23 -4.23 5.25
N LYS A 94 -15.78 -3.48 6.26
CA LYS A 94 -15.90 -2.02 6.30
C LYS A 94 -14.67 -1.34 5.75
N TYR A 95 -14.86 -0.13 5.23
CA TYR A 95 -13.75 0.79 4.94
C TYR A 95 -13.04 1.22 6.23
N TYR A 96 -11.82 1.68 6.06
CA TYR A 96 -11.09 2.34 7.14
C TYR A 96 -10.58 3.71 6.70
#